data_d6950e3365d99e4ba928a67b8a9c6d4f
#
_entry.id   d6950e3365d99e4ba928a67b8a9c6d4f
#
_cell.length_a   1.000
_cell.length_b   1.000
_cell.length_c   1.000
_cell.angle_alpha   90.00
_cell.angle_beta   90.00
_cell.angle_gamma   90.00
#
_symmetry.space_group_name_H-M   'P 1'
#
loop_
_entity.id
_entity.type
_entity.pdbx_description
1 polymer ?
#
loop_
_entity_poly.entity_id
_entity_poly.type
_entity_poly.pdbx_seq_one_letter_code
_entity_poly.pdbx_strand_id
1 'polypeptide(L)'
;MAKAETVSKARERIRAWRRDPVQFARDCFGVEPDAWQVDAMRSLGGDPNPARRLVMKACTGPGKSATLARMGWHRLACFAGKGEHPKGAALSITADNLKDNLWAELAKWQARSPFLTEAFQWTKERIYAKEHPETWFLSARSFAKDADSESIGRALSGLHSQYPFILLDETGDMPTAVGRAAAQIFTGSPADAAIIQAGNPTSTSGLLYESCMTAAHQWTVITITADPNDPKRTPRVSKEHAQEMIDTYGRDNPWVMATILGLFPPGGFNSLFGADEVDAAMKRFYRDDQLGNAAVILGGDVARQGDDSSAVCKRRGRQAYPIRTLRIPDTTLVAQQFVQEKARHDADAF
;
A
#
# COMPACT_ATOMS: atom_id res chain seq x y z
N MET A 1 -7.92 4.79 -49.37
CA MET A 1 -7.08 3.62 -49.05
C MET A 1 -5.98 3.96 -48.03
N ALA A 2 -5.11 4.95 -48.25
CA ALA A 2 -4.01 5.29 -47.34
C ALA A 2 -4.43 5.62 -45.88
N LYS A 3 -5.53 6.36 -45.68
CA LYS A 3 -6.05 6.70 -44.34
C LYS A 3 -6.55 5.47 -43.55
N ALA A 4 -7.18 4.50 -44.26
CA ALA A 4 -7.66 3.25 -43.65
C ALA A 4 -6.49 2.32 -43.27
N GLU A 5 -5.45 2.27 -44.08
CA GLU A 5 -4.22 1.52 -43.77
C GLU A 5 -3.46 2.11 -42.60
N THR A 6 -3.38 3.43 -42.48
CA THR A 6 -2.77 4.12 -41.34
C THR A 6 -3.51 3.82 -40.04
N VAL A 7 -4.86 3.83 -40.06
CA VAL A 7 -5.71 3.49 -38.90
C VAL A 7 -5.54 2.02 -38.50
N SER A 8 -5.40 1.09 -39.47
CA SER A 8 -5.15 -0.32 -39.16
C SER A 8 -3.81 -0.52 -38.47
N LYS A 9 -2.73 0.07 -38.96
CA LYS A 9 -1.40 0.00 -38.37
C LYS A 9 -1.36 0.58 -36.95
N ALA A 10 -2.06 1.72 -36.70
CA ALA A 10 -2.16 2.32 -35.39
C ALA A 10 -2.89 1.38 -34.41
N ARG A 11 -3.99 0.75 -34.80
CA ARG A 11 -4.71 -0.23 -33.98
C ARG A 11 -3.87 -1.46 -33.63
N GLU A 12 -3.12 -1.98 -34.59
CA GLU A 12 -2.21 -3.12 -34.39
C GLU A 12 -1.13 -2.77 -33.38
N ARG A 13 -0.56 -1.56 -33.47
CA ARG A 13 0.44 -1.06 -32.54
C ARG A 13 -0.11 -0.94 -31.12
N ILE A 14 -1.31 -0.38 -30.93
CA ILE A 14 -1.97 -0.28 -29.63
C ILE A 14 -2.25 -1.68 -29.04
N ARG A 15 -2.67 -2.65 -29.90
CA ARG A 15 -2.86 -4.04 -29.45
C ARG A 15 -1.56 -4.72 -29.02
N ALA A 16 -0.45 -4.44 -29.70
CA ALA A 16 0.87 -4.93 -29.32
C ALA A 16 1.30 -4.32 -27.98
N TRP A 17 1.16 -3.01 -27.82
CA TRP A 17 1.44 -2.32 -26.57
C TRP A 17 0.59 -2.80 -25.39
N ARG A 18 -0.71 -3.07 -25.62
CA ARG A 18 -1.59 -3.63 -24.59
C ARG A 18 -1.06 -4.95 -24.04
N ARG A 19 -0.48 -5.80 -24.90
CA ARG A 19 0.13 -7.08 -24.51
C ARG A 19 1.51 -6.94 -23.89
N ASP A 20 2.29 -5.97 -24.33
CA ASP A 20 3.65 -5.73 -23.84
C ASP A 20 3.82 -4.28 -23.34
N PRO A 21 3.60 -4.03 -22.02
CA PRO A 21 3.83 -2.71 -21.42
C PRO A 21 5.28 -2.24 -21.49
N VAL A 22 6.24 -3.15 -21.60
CA VAL A 22 7.68 -2.82 -21.77
C VAL A 22 7.91 -2.22 -23.16
N GLN A 23 7.32 -2.82 -24.21
CA GLN A 23 7.37 -2.27 -25.56
C GLN A 23 6.69 -0.90 -25.62
N PHE A 24 5.56 -0.73 -24.93
CA PHE A 24 4.92 0.59 -24.80
C PHE A 24 5.85 1.63 -24.20
N ALA A 25 6.56 1.28 -23.11
CA ALA A 25 7.50 2.19 -22.46
C ALA A 25 8.68 2.57 -23.36
N ARG A 26 9.22 1.63 -24.11
CA ARG A 26 10.27 1.87 -25.10
C ARG A 26 9.80 2.80 -26.21
N ASP A 27 8.68 2.49 -26.83
CA ASP A 27 8.16 3.22 -27.99
C ASP A 27 7.65 4.61 -27.67
N CYS A 28 6.94 4.75 -26.53
CA CYS A 28 6.33 6.01 -26.15
C CYS A 28 7.27 6.95 -25.39
N PHE A 29 8.20 6.41 -24.61
CA PHE A 29 9.03 7.22 -23.71
C PHE A 29 10.52 7.17 -24.02
N GLY A 30 10.96 6.30 -24.92
CA GLY A 30 12.37 6.13 -25.27
C GLY A 30 13.22 5.67 -24.08
N VAL A 31 12.67 4.81 -23.20
CA VAL A 31 13.37 4.32 -22.01
C VAL A 31 13.57 2.82 -22.06
N GLU A 32 14.70 2.36 -21.53
CA GLU A 32 14.94 0.95 -21.24
C GLU A 32 14.64 0.72 -19.76
N PRO A 33 13.59 -0.06 -19.42
CA PRO A 33 13.26 -0.37 -18.04
C PRO A 33 14.29 -1.29 -17.39
N ASP A 34 14.57 -1.09 -16.10
CA ASP A 34 15.39 -2.00 -15.30
C ASP A 34 14.70 -3.38 -15.16
N ALA A 35 15.46 -4.41 -14.82
CA ALA A 35 14.94 -5.79 -14.73
C ALA A 35 13.67 -5.90 -13.86
N TRP A 36 13.65 -5.32 -12.67
CA TRP A 36 12.48 -5.34 -11.80
C TRP A 36 11.28 -4.57 -12.39
N GLN A 37 11.55 -3.50 -13.17
CA GLN A 37 10.49 -2.74 -13.87
C GLN A 37 9.89 -3.56 -15.00
N VAL A 38 10.73 -4.32 -15.71
CA VAL A 38 10.28 -5.27 -16.74
C VAL A 38 9.35 -6.32 -16.12
N ASP A 39 9.76 -6.91 -14.98
CA ASP A 39 8.94 -7.91 -14.28
C ASP A 39 7.60 -7.33 -13.84
N ALA A 40 7.61 -6.13 -13.22
CA ALA A 40 6.40 -5.44 -12.78
C ALA A 40 5.48 -5.08 -13.96
N MET A 41 6.01 -4.52 -15.03
CA MET A 41 5.22 -4.15 -16.20
C MET A 41 4.63 -5.37 -16.91
N ARG A 42 5.42 -6.41 -17.15
CA ARG A 42 4.97 -7.62 -17.83
C ARG A 42 3.93 -8.39 -17.04
N SER A 43 3.97 -8.34 -15.71
CA SER A 43 2.92 -8.97 -14.90
C SER A 43 1.52 -8.41 -15.18
N LEU A 44 1.40 -7.15 -15.63
CA LEU A 44 0.12 -6.50 -15.94
C LEU A 44 -0.34 -6.72 -17.39
N GLY A 45 0.58 -6.96 -18.31
CA GLY A 45 0.28 -7.15 -19.73
C GLY A 45 0.39 -8.61 -20.20
N GLY A 46 0.86 -9.49 -19.31
CA GLY A 46 1.16 -10.88 -19.65
C GLY A 46 -0.07 -11.70 -20.05
N ASP A 47 0.07 -12.49 -21.11
CA ASP A 47 -0.87 -13.50 -21.54
C ASP A 47 -0.41 -14.88 -21.00
N PRO A 48 -1.27 -15.76 -20.48
CA PRO A 48 -2.74 -15.70 -20.54
C PRO A 48 -3.43 -15.06 -19.33
N ASN A 49 -2.71 -14.81 -18.20
CA ASN A 49 -3.31 -14.34 -16.97
C ASN A 49 -2.59 -13.09 -16.43
N PRO A 50 -2.94 -11.88 -16.87
CA PRO A 50 -2.35 -10.67 -16.35
C PRO A 50 -2.70 -10.48 -14.87
N ALA A 51 -1.76 -9.96 -14.10
CA ALA A 51 -1.99 -9.60 -12.72
C ALA A 51 -3.08 -8.53 -12.63
N ARG A 52 -4.07 -8.76 -11.79
CA ARG A 52 -5.11 -7.76 -11.48
C ARG A 52 -4.74 -6.89 -10.27
N ARG A 53 -3.80 -7.34 -9.47
CA ARG A 53 -3.27 -6.65 -8.30
C ARG A 53 -1.75 -6.79 -8.28
N LEU A 54 -1.07 -5.66 -8.40
CA LEU A 54 0.39 -5.59 -8.38
C LEU A 54 0.83 -4.70 -7.22
N VAL A 55 1.78 -5.18 -6.41
CA VAL A 55 2.43 -4.41 -5.36
C VAL A 55 3.94 -4.38 -5.55
N MET A 56 4.49 -3.19 -5.56
CA MET A 56 5.93 -2.90 -5.62
C MET A 56 6.41 -2.46 -4.24
N LYS A 57 6.91 -3.40 -3.45
CA LYS A 57 7.53 -3.16 -2.15
C LYS A 57 9.02 -2.86 -2.38
N ALA A 58 9.50 -1.68 -2.01
CA ALA A 58 10.77 -1.21 -2.49
C ALA A 58 11.60 -0.43 -1.47
N CYS A 59 12.94 -0.52 -1.64
CA CYS A 59 13.88 0.43 -1.06
C CYS A 59 13.58 1.88 -1.51
N THR A 60 14.32 2.86 -0.99
CA THR A 60 14.19 4.26 -1.39
C THR A 60 14.93 4.52 -2.71
N GLY A 61 14.35 5.32 -3.60
CA GLY A 61 14.98 5.81 -4.82
C GLY A 61 15.04 4.87 -6.04
N PRO A 62 14.37 3.70 -6.11
CA PRO A 62 14.50 2.80 -7.25
C PRO A 62 13.68 3.23 -8.48
N GLY A 63 12.89 4.31 -8.38
CA GLY A 63 12.04 4.80 -9.47
C GLY A 63 10.61 4.24 -9.44
N LYS A 64 10.04 4.00 -8.25
CA LYS A 64 8.64 3.53 -8.05
C LYS A 64 7.62 4.37 -8.77
N SER A 65 7.55 5.67 -8.44
CA SER A 65 6.53 6.60 -8.96
C SER A 65 6.66 6.77 -10.48
N ALA A 66 7.89 6.78 -11.03
CA ALA A 66 8.12 6.80 -12.47
C ALA A 66 7.59 5.53 -13.16
N THR A 67 7.76 4.37 -12.54
CA THR A 67 7.25 3.10 -13.06
C THR A 67 5.73 3.04 -12.97
N LEU A 68 5.17 3.47 -11.83
CA LEU A 68 3.73 3.57 -11.62
C LEU A 68 3.08 4.51 -12.65
N ALA A 69 3.70 5.66 -12.92
CA ALA A 69 3.22 6.60 -13.95
C ALA A 69 3.23 5.99 -15.36
N ARG A 70 4.29 5.29 -15.74
CA ARG A 70 4.37 4.60 -17.06
C ARG A 70 3.30 3.51 -17.19
N MET A 71 3.05 2.73 -16.14
CA MET A 71 1.97 1.75 -16.11
C MET A 71 0.58 2.41 -16.13
N GLY A 72 0.42 3.55 -15.47
CA GLY A 72 -0.79 4.36 -15.54
C GLY A 72 -1.09 4.84 -16.98
N TRP A 73 -0.09 5.34 -17.68
CA TRP A 73 -0.21 5.71 -19.09
C TRP A 73 -0.53 4.51 -19.99
N HIS A 74 0.12 3.38 -19.75
CA HIS A 74 -0.19 2.15 -20.47
C HIS A 74 -1.66 1.73 -20.29
N ARG A 75 -2.17 1.73 -19.05
CA ARG A 75 -3.58 1.42 -18.76
C ARG A 75 -4.52 2.44 -19.43
N LEU A 76 -4.19 3.72 -19.32
CA LEU A 76 -5.02 4.78 -19.90
C LEU A 76 -5.05 4.75 -21.41
N ALA A 77 -3.90 4.53 -22.10
CA ALA A 77 -3.78 4.65 -23.54
C ALA A 77 -4.11 3.37 -24.31
N CYS A 78 -3.93 2.18 -23.70
CA CYS A 78 -4.01 0.90 -24.44
C CYS A 78 -5.28 0.09 -24.18
N PHE A 79 -6.13 0.48 -23.21
CA PHE A 79 -7.27 -0.31 -22.75
C PHE A 79 -8.62 0.33 -23.12
N ALA A 80 -8.80 0.69 -24.37
CA ALA A 80 -10.10 1.16 -24.90
C ALA A 80 -10.61 0.23 -26.00
N GLY A 81 -11.92 0.16 -26.20
CA GLY A 81 -12.51 -0.59 -27.30
C GLY A 81 -14.04 -0.55 -27.32
N LYS A 82 -14.62 -0.51 -28.53
CA LYS A 82 -16.08 -0.60 -28.77
C LYS A 82 -16.95 0.35 -27.95
N GLY A 83 -16.49 1.62 -27.78
CA GLY A 83 -17.22 2.62 -26.99
C GLY A 83 -17.00 2.53 -25.46
N GLU A 84 -16.19 1.59 -25.00
CA GLU A 84 -15.79 1.45 -23.60
C GLU A 84 -14.41 2.08 -23.39
N HIS A 85 -14.28 2.86 -22.32
CA HIS A 85 -13.08 3.63 -22.02
C HIS A 85 -12.56 3.34 -20.62
N PRO A 86 -11.22 3.40 -20.41
CA PRO A 86 -10.65 3.25 -19.07
C PRO A 86 -11.01 4.44 -18.18
N LYS A 87 -11.36 4.13 -16.95
CA LYS A 87 -11.54 5.10 -15.87
C LYS A 87 -10.58 4.77 -14.75
N GLY A 88 -9.73 5.71 -14.42
CA GLY A 88 -8.72 5.52 -13.39
C GLY A 88 -8.79 6.55 -12.27
N ALA A 89 -8.22 6.17 -11.12
CA ALA A 89 -7.88 7.07 -10.03
C ALA A 89 -6.42 6.89 -9.60
N ALA A 90 -5.77 7.98 -9.26
CA ALA A 90 -4.44 8.01 -8.66
C ALA A 90 -4.55 8.61 -7.26
N LEU A 91 -3.96 7.94 -6.27
CA LEU A 91 -3.96 8.35 -4.88
C LEU A 91 -2.56 8.25 -4.28
N SER A 92 -2.29 9.09 -3.30
CA SER A 92 -1.15 9.00 -2.40
C SER A 92 -1.60 9.30 -0.97
N ILE A 93 -0.69 9.19 0.00
CA ILE A 93 -0.98 9.43 1.41
C ILE A 93 -1.49 10.85 1.69
N THR A 94 -1.03 11.82 0.88
CA THR A 94 -1.54 13.21 0.90
C THR A 94 -1.73 13.74 -0.51
N ALA A 95 -2.53 14.81 -0.66
CA ALA A 95 -2.71 15.49 -1.94
C ALA A 95 -1.41 16.08 -2.47
N ASP A 96 -0.57 16.65 -1.59
CA ASP A 96 0.72 17.21 -1.98
C ASP A 96 1.70 16.12 -2.44
N ASN A 97 1.77 14.99 -1.74
CA ASN A 97 2.59 13.84 -2.19
C ASN A 97 2.13 13.32 -3.56
N LEU A 98 0.83 13.24 -3.78
CA LEU A 98 0.31 12.85 -5.09
C LEU A 98 0.75 13.83 -6.17
N LYS A 99 0.55 15.12 -5.95
CA LYS A 99 0.87 16.20 -6.88
C LYS A 99 2.36 16.25 -7.23
N ASP A 100 3.22 16.22 -6.21
CA ASP A 100 4.65 16.45 -6.38
C ASP A 100 5.41 15.19 -6.86
N ASN A 101 4.88 14.00 -6.62
CA ASN A 101 5.47 12.73 -7.04
C ASN A 101 4.77 12.15 -8.28
N LEU A 102 3.72 11.35 -8.08
CA LEU A 102 3.10 10.58 -9.16
C LEU A 102 2.49 11.46 -10.25
N TRP A 103 1.82 12.56 -9.87
CA TRP A 103 1.16 13.43 -10.84
C TRP A 103 2.15 14.22 -11.69
N ALA A 104 3.27 14.66 -11.08
CA ALA A 104 4.40 15.27 -11.78
C ALA A 104 5.08 14.27 -12.75
N GLU A 105 5.28 13.01 -12.31
CA GLU A 105 5.82 11.97 -13.19
C GLU A 105 4.89 11.68 -14.37
N LEU A 106 3.57 11.64 -14.17
CA LEU A 106 2.61 11.47 -15.28
C LEU A 106 2.73 12.61 -16.30
N ALA A 107 2.84 13.87 -15.86
CA ALA A 107 3.07 15.01 -16.75
C ALA A 107 4.38 14.90 -17.53
N LYS A 108 5.46 14.56 -16.84
CA LYS A 108 6.80 14.38 -17.42
C LYS A 108 6.82 13.30 -18.50
N TRP A 109 6.16 12.16 -18.27
CA TRP A 109 6.09 11.09 -19.25
C TRP A 109 5.19 11.43 -20.43
N GLN A 110 4.10 12.15 -20.21
CA GLN A 110 3.28 12.66 -21.32
C GLN A 110 4.09 13.55 -22.25
N ALA A 111 4.85 14.49 -21.72
CA ALA A 111 5.65 15.43 -22.49
C ALA A 111 6.71 14.75 -23.39
N ARG A 112 7.12 13.52 -23.05
CA ARG A 112 8.06 12.73 -23.87
C ARG A 112 7.41 11.97 -25.03
N SER A 113 6.08 11.87 -25.05
CA SER A 113 5.34 11.10 -26.04
C SER A 113 4.45 12.00 -26.88
N PRO A 114 4.79 12.28 -28.16
CA PRO A 114 3.92 13.03 -29.06
C PRO A 114 2.51 12.42 -29.17
N PHE A 115 2.41 11.10 -29.19
CA PHE A 115 1.14 10.38 -29.22
C PHE A 115 0.26 10.71 -28.00
N LEU A 116 0.83 10.66 -26.79
CA LEU A 116 0.07 10.96 -25.55
C LEU A 116 -0.28 12.45 -25.45
N THR A 117 0.61 13.34 -25.92
CA THR A 117 0.37 14.78 -25.92
C THR A 117 -0.74 15.16 -26.91
N GLU A 118 -0.81 14.49 -28.05
CA GLU A 118 -1.87 14.69 -29.04
C GLU A 118 -3.21 14.16 -28.54
N ALA A 119 -3.25 12.94 -27.98
CA ALA A 119 -4.48 12.25 -27.62
C ALA A 119 -5.08 12.68 -26.29
N PHE A 120 -4.26 13.10 -25.33
CA PHE A 120 -4.69 13.36 -23.95
C PHE A 120 -4.38 14.79 -23.51
N GLN A 121 -5.24 15.32 -22.62
CA GLN A 121 -5.04 16.56 -21.89
C GLN A 121 -4.71 16.25 -20.43
N TRP A 122 -3.60 16.80 -19.94
CA TRP A 122 -3.24 16.79 -18.53
C TRP A 122 -3.72 18.08 -17.86
N THR A 123 -4.30 17.95 -16.67
CA THR A 123 -4.64 19.07 -15.76
C THR A 123 -4.19 18.70 -14.34
N LYS A 124 -4.29 19.63 -13.39
CA LYS A 124 -3.96 19.39 -11.98
C LYS A 124 -4.81 18.29 -11.32
N GLU A 125 -6.02 18.07 -11.82
CA GLU A 125 -7.01 17.17 -11.21
C GLU A 125 -7.29 15.94 -12.06
N ARG A 126 -7.06 16.02 -13.38
CA ARG A 126 -7.49 14.98 -14.31
C ARG A 126 -6.62 14.94 -15.56
N ILE A 127 -6.34 13.73 -15.98
CA ILE A 127 -5.84 13.44 -17.33
C ILE A 127 -7.00 12.79 -18.10
N TYR A 128 -7.32 13.29 -19.28
CA TYR A 128 -8.45 12.76 -20.06
C TYR A 128 -8.16 12.74 -21.55
N ALA A 129 -8.79 11.80 -22.26
CA ALA A 129 -8.76 11.78 -23.71
C ALA A 129 -9.54 12.96 -24.28
N LYS A 130 -8.94 13.74 -25.20
CA LYS A 130 -9.54 14.95 -25.75
C LYS A 130 -10.85 14.71 -26.50
N GLU A 131 -11.01 13.50 -27.11
CA GLU A 131 -12.22 13.11 -27.80
C GLU A 131 -13.35 12.62 -26.87
N HIS A 132 -13.00 12.17 -25.63
CA HIS A 132 -13.95 11.56 -24.69
C HIS A 132 -13.67 11.98 -23.25
N PRO A 133 -13.72 13.28 -22.92
CA PRO A 133 -13.25 13.82 -21.64
C PRO A 133 -14.07 13.30 -20.42
N GLU A 134 -15.35 12.97 -20.63
CA GLU A 134 -16.24 12.53 -19.55
C GLU A 134 -16.04 11.05 -19.18
N THR A 135 -15.66 10.22 -20.17
CA THR A 135 -15.69 8.76 -20.01
C THR A 135 -14.31 8.12 -20.03
N TRP A 136 -13.27 8.79 -20.52
CA TRP A 136 -11.91 8.27 -20.66
C TRP A 136 -10.91 9.12 -19.89
N PHE A 137 -10.57 8.70 -18.67
CA PHE A 137 -9.77 9.53 -17.80
C PHE A 137 -9.02 8.78 -16.68
N LEU A 138 -8.03 9.48 -16.13
CA LEU A 138 -7.38 9.23 -14.85
C LEU A 138 -7.55 10.48 -13.98
N SER A 139 -8.15 10.37 -12.80
CA SER A 139 -8.36 11.48 -11.87
C SER A 139 -7.40 11.42 -10.68
N ALA A 140 -6.82 12.57 -10.31
CA ALA A 140 -6.15 12.73 -9.02
C ALA A 140 -7.21 12.74 -7.92
N ARG A 141 -7.03 11.91 -6.89
CA ARG A 141 -7.95 11.82 -5.76
C ARG A 141 -7.20 11.84 -4.45
N SER A 142 -7.83 12.35 -3.43
CA SER A 142 -7.30 12.39 -2.07
C SER A 142 -8.39 12.11 -1.05
N PHE A 143 -7.97 11.76 0.16
CA PHE A 143 -8.83 11.63 1.33
C PHE A 143 -8.12 12.28 2.51
N ALA A 144 -8.85 12.70 3.54
CA ALA A 144 -8.26 13.24 4.76
C ALA A 144 -7.49 12.12 5.49
N LYS A 145 -6.40 12.49 6.17
CA LYS A 145 -5.53 11.53 6.87
C LYS A 145 -6.28 10.69 7.91
N ASP A 146 -7.30 11.27 8.50
CA ASP A 146 -8.22 10.70 9.50
C ASP A 146 -9.56 10.27 8.91
N ALA A 147 -9.64 10.14 7.57
CA ALA A 147 -10.88 9.74 6.90
C ALA A 147 -11.30 8.34 7.32
N ASP A 148 -12.58 8.19 7.61
CA ASP A 148 -13.20 6.89 7.82
C ASP A 148 -13.31 6.06 6.53
N SER A 149 -13.66 4.79 6.68
CA SER A 149 -13.77 3.85 5.56
C SER A 149 -14.84 4.28 4.54
N GLU A 150 -15.89 4.98 4.96
CA GLU A 150 -16.95 5.46 4.08
C GLU A 150 -16.48 6.63 3.22
N SER A 151 -15.76 7.58 3.81
CA SER A 151 -15.16 8.72 3.11
C SER A 151 -14.13 8.28 2.07
N ILE A 152 -13.30 7.28 2.41
CA ILE A 152 -12.37 6.65 1.48
C ILE A 152 -13.12 5.96 0.34
N GLY A 153 -14.21 5.24 0.66
CA GLY A 153 -15.08 4.60 -0.34
C GLY A 153 -15.68 5.62 -1.32
N ARG A 154 -16.18 6.75 -0.82
CA ARG A 154 -16.67 7.86 -1.65
C ARG A 154 -15.60 8.44 -2.55
N ALA A 155 -14.37 8.59 -2.05
CA ALA A 155 -13.25 9.09 -2.84
C ALA A 155 -12.89 8.19 -4.04
N LEU A 156 -13.17 6.90 -3.99
CA LEU A 156 -12.91 5.94 -5.07
C LEU A 156 -14.17 5.54 -5.87
N SER A 157 -15.33 6.14 -5.58
CA SER A 157 -16.57 5.86 -6.30
C SER A 157 -16.54 6.35 -7.75
N GLY A 158 -17.45 5.81 -8.60
CA GLY A 158 -17.67 6.29 -9.97
C GLY A 158 -16.66 5.80 -11.01
N LEU A 159 -15.82 4.81 -10.68
CA LEU A 159 -14.84 4.23 -11.62
C LEU A 159 -15.38 3.02 -12.41
N HIS A 160 -16.70 2.84 -12.47
CA HIS A 160 -17.28 1.74 -13.22
C HIS A 160 -17.00 1.88 -14.72
N SER A 161 -16.33 0.91 -15.30
CA SER A 161 -16.04 0.75 -16.71
C SER A 161 -15.58 -0.68 -16.99
N GLN A 162 -15.36 -1.06 -18.26
CA GLN A 162 -14.74 -2.34 -18.61
C GLN A 162 -13.24 -2.39 -18.25
N TYR A 163 -12.59 -1.23 -18.12
CA TYR A 163 -11.15 -1.10 -17.91
C TYR A 163 -10.82 -0.17 -16.72
N PRO A 164 -11.37 -0.42 -15.51
CA PRO A 164 -11.08 0.45 -14.38
C PRO A 164 -9.69 0.17 -13.84
N PHE A 165 -9.00 1.20 -13.37
CA PHE A 165 -7.70 1.00 -12.73
C PHE A 165 -7.44 2.01 -11.61
N ILE A 166 -6.63 1.61 -10.64
CA ILE A 166 -6.24 2.44 -9.51
C ILE A 166 -4.73 2.39 -9.35
N LEU A 167 -4.13 3.56 -9.20
CA LEU A 167 -2.72 3.76 -8.91
C LEU A 167 -2.60 4.28 -7.47
N LEU A 168 -1.84 3.57 -6.63
CA LEU A 168 -1.60 3.94 -5.24
C LEU A 168 -0.10 4.14 -5.04
N ASP A 169 0.31 5.36 -4.74
CA ASP A 169 1.71 5.70 -4.46
C ASP A 169 1.92 5.95 -2.96
N GLU A 170 3.11 5.66 -2.47
CA GLU A 170 3.52 5.80 -1.06
C GLU A 170 2.62 5.02 -0.09
N THR A 171 2.34 3.74 -0.42
CA THR A 171 1.39 2.91 0.34
C THR A 171 1.93 2.37 1.67
N GLY A 172 3.18 2.68 2.05
CA GLY A 172 3.82 2.21 3.29
C GLY A 172 3.02 2.52 4.56
N ASP A 173 2.48 3.73 4.65
CA ASP A 173 1.69 4.21 5.79
C ASP A 173 0.19 4.38 5.44
N MET A 174 -0.25 3.83 4.32
CA MET A 174 -1.64 3.96 3.86
C MET A 174 -2.57 3.00 4.62
N PRO A 175 -3.74 3.45 5.11
CA PRO A 175 -4.69 2.57 5.81
C PRO A 175 -5.20 1.41 4.94
N THR A 176 -5.45 0.25 5.53
CA THR A 176 -6.01 -0.93 4.84
C THR A 176 -7.39 -0.67 4.22
N ALA A 177 -8.15 0.28 4.78
CA ALA A 177 -9.45 0.71 4.25
C ALA A 177 -9.37 1.17 2.79
N VAL A 178 -8.22 1.78 2.38
CA VAL A 178 -7.99 2.19 0.98
C VAL A 178 -7.97 0.98 0.05
N GLY A 179 -7.31 -0.10 0.45
CA GLY A 179 -7.28 -1.35 -0.33
C GLY A 179 -8.66 -1.97 -0.49
N ARG A 180 -9.46 -1.98 0.58
CA ARG A 180 -10.86 -2.46 0.52
C ARG A 180 -11.73 -1.60 -0.39
N ALA A 181 -11.61 -0.28 -0.30
CA ALA A 181 -12.32 0.65 -1.18
C ALA A 181 -11.87 0.50 -2.65
N ALA A 182 -10.57 0.39 -2.89
CA ALA A 182 -10.02 0.17 -4.23
C ALA A 182 -10.53 -1.14 -4.84
N ALA A 183 -10.68 -2.20 -4.05
CA ALA A 183 -11.17 -3.49 -4.53
C ALA A 183 -12.61 -3.45 -5.08
N GLN A 184 -13.38 -2.39 -4.81
CA GLN A 184 -14.73 -2.22 -5.38
C GLN A 184 -14.73 -2.13 -6.92
N ILE A 185 -13.61 -1.78 -7.56
CA ILE A 185 -13.52 -1.79 -9.03
C ILE A 185 -13.72 -3.19 -9.63
N PHE A 186 -13.57 -4.24 -8.83
CA PHE A 186 -13.78 -5.62 -9.27
C PHE A 186 -15.24 -6.10 -9.17
N THR A 187 -16.14 -5.33 -8.55
CA THR A 187 -17.53 -5.75 -8.27
C THR A 187 -18.31 -6.06 -9.53
N GLY A 188 -18.10 -5.32 -10.62
CA GLY A 188 -18.73 -5.58 -11.92
C GLY A 188 -18.03 -6.68 -12.74
N SER A 189 -17.07 -7.39 -12.15
CA SER A 189 -16.25 -8.42 -12.82
C SER A 189 -15.63 -7.98 -14.15
N PRO A 190 -15.12 -6.73 -14.28
CA PRO A 190 -14.46 -6.32 -15.50
C PRO A 190 -13.18 -7.16 -15.68
N ALA A 191 -13.01 -7.70 -16.88
CA ALA A 191 -11.88 -8.61 -17.17
C ALA A 191 -10.53 -7.92 -16.99
N ASP A 192 -10.46 -6.64 -17.29
CA ASP A 192 -9.21 -5.86 -17.34
C ASP A 192 -9.07 -4.82 -16.21
N ALA A 193 -9.75 -5.01 -15.07
CA ALA A 193 -9.54 -4.17 -13.90
C ALA A 193 -8.15 -4.37 -13.29
N ALA A 194 -7.50 -3.29 -12.82
CA ALA A 194 -6.20 -3.38 -12.18
C ALA A 194 -6.03 -2.43 -10.99
N ILE A 195 -5.40 -2.92 -9.91
CA ILE A 195 -4.87 -2.11 -8.81
C ILE A 195 -3.35 -2.24 -8.82
N ILE A 196 -2.66 -1.12 -8.87
CA ILE A 196 -1.21 -1.06 -8.92
C ILE A 196 -0.75 -0.16 -7.77
N GLN A 197 0.04 -0.70 -6.86
CA GLN A 197 0.53 0.05 -5.71
C GLN A 197 2.04 -0.01 -5.57
N ALA A 198 2.60 1.02 -4.96
CA ALA A 198 4.02 1.12 -4.66
C ALA A 198 4.25 1.79 -3.29
N GLY A 199 5.24 1.30 -2.55
CA GLY A 199 5.59 1.90 -1.26
C GLY A 199 6.87 1.35 -0.66
N ASN A 200 7.39 2.06 0.34
CA ASN A 200 8.48 1.58 1.17
C ASN A 200 7.90 0.80 2.35
N PRO A 201 8.51 -0.33 2.77
CA PRO A 201 8.02 -1.17 3.87
C PRO A 201 8.36 -0.56 5.24
N THR A 202 7.78 0.60 5.54
CA THR A 202 8.04 1.39 6.75
C THR A 202 7.23 0.94 7.96
N SER A 203 6.10 0.25 7.73
CA SER A 203 5.18 -0.16 8.78
C SER A 203 4.84 -1.65 8.68
N THR A 204 4.69 -2.31 9.82
CA THR A 204 4.18 -3.69 9.94
C THR A 204 2.65 -3.74 10.02
N SER A 205 1.99 -2.68 9.60
CA SER A 205 0.54 -2.57 9.48
C SER A 205 0.19 -1.74 8.24
N GLY A 206 -1.09 -1.64 7.92
CA GLY A 206 -1.56 -0.86 6.77
C GLY A 206 -1.58 -1.64 5.45
N LEU A 207 -1.88 -0.91 4.37
CA LEU A 207 -2.18 -1.50 3.07
C LEU A 207 -0.99 -2.26 2.46
N LEU A 208 0.22 -1.68 2.49
CA LEU A 208 1.38 -2.32 1.90
C LEU A 208 1.72 -3.63 2.61
N TYR A 209 1.69 -3.61 3.96
CA TYR A 209 1.97 -4.80 4.77
C TYR A 209 0.91 -5.90 4.51
N GLU A 210 -0.38 -5.54 4.56
CA GLU A 210 -1.47 -6.48 4.27
C GLU A 210 -1.30 -7.12 2.89
N SER A 211 -1.03 -6.33 1.86
CA SER A 211 -0.88 -6.79 0.48
C SER A 211 0.34 -7.69 0.26
N CYS A 212 1.43 -7.46 1.00
CA CYS A 212 2.66 -8.25 0.86
C CYS A 212 2.73 -9.47 1.77
N MET A 213 1.95 -9.50 2.86
CA MET A 213 2.03 -10.53 3.91
C MET A 213 0.72 -11.30 4.04
N THR A 214 -0.28 -10.73 4.71
CA THR A 214 -1.53 -11.45 5.06
C THR A 214 -2.41 -11.76 3.86
N ALA A 215 -2.45 -10.90 2.87
CA ALA A 215 -3.21 -11.06 1.63
C ALA A 215 -2.31 -11.31 0.39
N ALA A 216 -1.06 -11.71 0.57
CA ALA A 216 -0.08 -11.89 -0.51
C ALA A 216 -0.57 -12.82 -1.63
N HIS A 217 -1.41 -13.81 -1.31
CA HIS A 217 -2.02 -14.73 -2.27
C HIS A 217 -2.92 -14.04 -3.32
N GLN A 218 -3.35 -12.80 -3.06
CA GLN A 218 -4.19 -12.01 -3.97
C GLN A 218 -3.36 -11.05 -4.84
N TRP A 219 -2.05 -10.91 -4.58
CA TRP A 219 -1.19 -9.91 -5.18
C TRP A 219 0.00 -10.52 -5.89
N THR A 220 0.38 -9.92 -7.00
CA THR A 220 1.73 -10.13 -7.53
C THR A 220 2.67 -9.19 -6.77
N VAL A 221 3.56 -9.76 -5.97
CA VAL A 221 4.47 -9.00 -5.11
C VAL A 221 5.84 -8.90 -5.76
N ILE A 222 6.28 -7.68 -6.06
CA ILE A 222 7.65 -7.38 -6.53
C ILE A 222 8.41 -6.71 -5.39
N THR A 223 9.47 -7.36 -4.92
CA THR A 223 10.37 -6.78 -3.92
C THR A 223 11.57 -6.16 -4.63
N ILE A 224 11.86 -4.90 -4.33
CA ILE A 224 12.94 -4.13 -4.94
C ILE A 224 13.92 -3.72 -3.86
N THR A 225 15.16 -4.18 -3.99
CA THR A 225 16.24 -3.95 -3.03
C THR A 225 17.38 -3.13 -3.62
N ALA A 226 18.09 -2.38 -2.78
CA ALA A 226 19.39 -1.78 -3.07
C ALA A 226 20.54 -2.54 -2.39
N ASP A 227 20.29 -3.70 -1.79
CA ASP A 227 21.28 -4.53 -1.11
C ASP A 227 22.52 -4.74 -2.00
N PRO A 228 23.73 -4.31 -1.59
CA PRO A 228 24.96 -4.46 -2.37
C PRO A 228 25.27 -5.90 -2.77
N ASN A 229 24.79 -6.87 -1.98
CA ASN A 229 25.06 -8.30 -2.16
C ASN A 229 23.97 -9.04 -2.94
N ASP A 230 22.85 -8.39 -3.26
CA ASP A 230 21.77 -9.00 -4.04
C ASP A 230 22.01 -8.81 -5.55
N PRO A 231 22.11 -9.89 -6.34
CA PRO A 231 22.29 -9.79 -7.79
C PRO A 231 21.09 -9.11 -8.51
N LYS A 232 19.92 -9.08 -7.87
CA LYS A 232 18.70 -8.43 -8.38
C LYS A 232 18.54 -6.99 -7.89
N ARG A 233 19.56 -6.42 -7.25
CA ARG A 233 19.50 -5.05 -6.76
C ARG A 233 19.14 -4.06 -7.85
N THR A 234 18.44 -3.01 -7.48
CA THR A 234 18.20 -1.89 -8.40
C THR A 234 19.51 -1.18 -8.74
N PRO A 235 19.79 -0.88 -10.03
CA PRO A 235 20.97 -0.11 -10.41
C PRO A 235 20.85 1.39 -10.10
N ARG A 236 19.67 1.87 -9.72
CA ARG A 236 19.37 3.29 -9.51
C ARG A 236 19.86 3.83 -8.16
N VAL A 237 20.14 2.97 -7.22
CA VAL A 237 20.73 3.32 -5.93
C VAL A 237 22.21 2.96 -5.97
N SER A 238 23.09 3.89 -5.58
CA SER A 238 24.54 3.62 -5.53
C SER A 238 24.84 2.44 -4.61
N LYS A 239 25.73 1.55 -5.06
CA LYS A 239 26.17 0.40 -4.28
C LYS A 239 26.99 0.86 -3.07
N GLU A 240 27.82 1.87 -3.27
CA GLU A 240 28.67 2.49 -2.25
C GLU A 240 27.81 3.12 -1.16
N HIS A 241 26.80 3.90 -1.54
CA HIS A 241 25.86 4.50 -0.58
C HIS A 241 25.09 3.44 0.22
N ALA A 242 24.60 2.41 -0.44
CA ALA A 242 23.88 1.33 0.25
C ALA A 242 24.79 0.59 1.25
N GLN A 243 26.06 0.35 0.88
CA GLN A 243 27.03 -0.27 1.78
C GLN A 243 27.37 0.64 2.96
N GLU A 244 27.63 1.94 2.70
CA GLU A 244 27.88 2.93 3.75
C GLU A 244 26.77 2.97 4.80
N MET A 245 25.50 2.93 4.36
CA MET A 245 24.37 2.92 5.28
C MET A 245 24.30 1.63 6.12
N ILE A 246 24.60 0.48 5.51
CA ILE A 246 24.66 -0.80 6.22
C ILE A 246 25.81 -0.80 7.24
N ASP A 247 26.99 -0.30 6.87
CA ASP A 247 28.16 -0.27 7.75
C ASP A 247 27.97 0.71 8.92
N THR A 248 27.27 1.83 8.68
CA THR A 248 27.04 2.87 9.70
C THR A 248 25.97 2.46 10.71
N TYR A 249 24.85 1.93 10.24
CA TYR A 249 23.66 1.72 11.08
C TYR A 249 23.40 0.25 11.42
N GLY A 250 24.05 -0.67 10.70
CA GLY A 250 23.79 -2.11 10.81
C GLY A 250 22.69 -2.59 9.87
N ARG A 251 22.85 -3.82 9.39
CA ARG A 251 21.93 -4.45 8.43
C ARG A 251 20.51 -4.68 9.02
N ASP A 252 20.45 -4.94 10.33
CA ASP A 252 19.20 -5.23 11.05
C ASP A 252 18.55 -3.95 11.59
N ASN A 253 19.12 -2.79 11.32
CA ASN A 253 18.51 -1.52 11.67
C ASN A 253 17.19 -1.35 10.89
N PRO A 254 16.06 -1.04 11.56
CA PRO A 254 14.75 -0.90 10.91
C PRO A 254 14.75 0.06 9.72
N TRP A 255 15.49 1.17 9.83
CA TRP A 255 15.60 2.14 8.76
C TRP A 255 16.36 1.56 7.54
N VAL A 256 17.48 0.86 7.75
CA VAL A 256 18.24 0.19 6.69
C VAL A 256 17.41 -0.90 6.03
N MET A 257 16.70 -1.69 6.83
CA MET A 257 15.82 -2.74 6.31
C MET A 257 14.78 -2.18 5.33
N ALA A 258 14.09 -1.13 5.69
CA ALA A 258 13.06 -0.57 4.84
C ALA A 258 13.61 0.25 3.67
N THR A 259 14.62 1.12 3.90
CA THR A 259 15.07 2.10 2.91
C THR A 259 16.16 1.58 1.96
N ILE A 260 16.94 0.61 2.39
CA ILE A 260 18.01 0.00 1.59
C ILE A 260 17.61 -1.40 1.12
N LEU A 261 17.18 -2.27 2.06
CA LEU A 261 16.90 -3.67 1.73
C LEU A 261 15.51 -3.90 1.13
N GLY A 262 14.57 -2.95 1.29
CA GLY A 262 13.18 -3.10 0.85
C GLY A 262 12.42 -4.15 1.64
N LEU A 263 12.79 -4.36 2.91
CA LEU A 263 12.22 -5.35 3.82
C LEU A 263 11.42 -4.70 4.94
N PHE A 264 10.34 -5.34 5.36
CA PHE A 264 9.64 -4.92 6.56
C PHE A 264 10.52 -5.16 7.80
N PRO A 265 10.76 -4.13 8.63
CA PRO A 265 11.44 -4.32 9.90
C PRO A 265 10.54 -5.06 10.89
N PRO A 266 11.09 -5.89 11.79
CA PRO A 266 10.29 -6.70 12.73
C PRO A 266 9.36 -5.90 13.64
N GLY A 267 9.71 -4.63 13.96
CA GLY A 267 8.97 -3.77 14.88
C GLY A 267 8.37 -2.49 14.29
N GLY A 268 8.60 -2.17 13.01
CA GLY A 268 8.27 -0.85 12.47
C GLY A 268 9.17 0.28 13.02
N PHE A 269 9.16 1.48 12.37
CA PHE A 269 10.06 2.59 12.74
C PHE A 269 9.75 3.24 14.10
N ASN A 270 8.49 3.22 14.51
CA ASN A 270 8.00 3.92 15.71
C ASN A 270 7.60 2.95 16.81
N SER A 271 7.96 1.68 16.71
CA SER A 271 7.62 0.69 17.73
C SER A 271 8.72 0.62 18.78
N LEU A 272 8.37 0.80 20.05
CA LEU A 272 9.27 0.60 21.17
C LEU A 272 9.66 -0.88 21.33
N PHE A 273 8.76 -1.78 20.89
CA PHE A 273 8.94 -3.23 20.92
C PHE A 273 8.57 -3.84 19.57
N GLY A 274 9.35 -4.81 19.11
CA GLY A 274 9.02 -5.61 17.92
C GLY A 274 7.86 -6.58 18.16
N ALA A 275 7.21 -7.01 17.10
CA ALA A 275 6.14 -8.03 17.18
C ALA A 275 6.63 -9.33 17.83
N ASP A 276 7.88 -9.72 17.54
CA ASP A 276 8.51 -10.92 18.12
C ASP A 276 8.74 -10.76 19.64
N GLU A 277 9.11 -9.56 20.10
CA GLU A 277 9.29 -9.27 21.52
C GLU A 277 7.95 -9.29 22.26
N VAL A 278 6.89 -8.75 21.65
CA VAL A 278 5.53 -8.80 22.19
C VAL A 278 5.04 -10.26 22.23
N ASP A 279 5.20 -11.02 21.16
CA ASP A 279 4.81 -12.44 21.10
C ASP A 279 5.58 -13.28 22.12
N ALA A 280 6.89 -13.06 22.26
CA ALA A 280 7.72 -13.70 23.27
C ALA A 280 7.28 -13.33 24.68
N ALA A 281 6.89 -12.06 24.93
CA ALA A 281 6.36 -11.62 26.20
C ALA A 281 5.00 -12.25 26.52
N MET A 282 4.11 -12.33 25.53
CA MET A 282 2.78 -12.96 25.68
C MET A 282 2.85 -14.48 25.94
N LYS A 283 3.84 -15.16 25.40
CA LYS A 283 4.08 -16.59 25.61
C LYS A 283 4.82 -16.90 26.91
N ARG A 284 5.37 -15.86 27.56
CA ARG A 284 6.14 -16.03 28.79
C ARG A 284 5.22 -16.31 29.97
N PHE A 285 5.48 -17.39 30.67
CA PHE A 285 4.75 -17.77 31.88
C PHE A 285 5.73 -17.97 33.05
N TYR A 286 5.41 -17.42 34.19
CA TYR A 286 6.16 -17.58 35.41
C TYR A 286 5.34 -18.39 36.44
N ARG A 287 5.94 -19.38 37.06
CA ARG A 287 5.34 -20.13 38.17
C ARG A 287 5.37 -19.30 39.45
N ASP A 288 4.50 -19.64 40.39
CA ASP A 288 4.38 -18.89 41.67
C ASP A 288 5.69 -18.85 42.47
N ASP A 289 6.48 -19.92 42.44
CA ASP A 289 7.80 -19.98 43.05
C ASP A 289 8.80 -18.98 42.43
N GLN A 290 8.67 -18.68 41.17
CA GLN A 290 9.49 -17.70 40.45
C GLN A 290 9.06 -16.25 40.67
N LEU A 291 7.84 -16.03 41.13
CA LEU A 291 7.28 -14.71 41.46
C LEU A 291 7.52 -14.29 42.90
N GLY A 292 7.83 -15.24 43.79
CA GLY A 292 8.12 -14.98 45.19
C GLY A 292 7.02 -14.16 45.89
N ASN A 293 7.45 -13.14 46.65
CA ASN A 293 6.55 -12.22 47.38
C ASN A 293 6.20 -10.97 46.55
N ALA A 294 6.21 -11.08 45.19
CA ALA A 294 5.85 -9.94 44.37
C ALA A 294 4.39 -9.53 44.56
N ALA A 295 4.16 -8.23 44.70
CA ALA A 295 2.85 -7.65 44.91
C ALA A 295 1.89 -7.97 43.75
N VAL A 296 0.63 -8.20 44.07
CA VAL A 296 -0.48 -8.31 43.12
C VAL A 296 -1.06 -6.92 42.85
N ILE A 297 -0.98 -6.46 41.64
CA ILE A 297 -1.46 -5.16 41.21
C ILE A 297 -2.57 -5.36 40.19
N LEU A 298 -3.66 -4.61 40.33
CA LEU A 298 -4.71 -4.51 39.33
C LEU A 298 -4.60 -3.16 38.61
N GLY A 299 -4.66 -3.18 37.29
CA GLY A 299 -4.81 -1.99 36.45
C GLY A 299 -6.20 -1.96 35.83
N GLY A 300 -6.87 -0.82 35.91
CA GLY A 300 -8.21 -0.66 35.34
C GLY A 300 -8.27 0.44 34.33
N ASP A 301 -8.96 0.17 33.22
CA ASP A 301 -9.33 1.14 32.18
C ASP A 301 -10.86 1.21 32.12
N VAL A 302 -11.40 2.42 32.29
CA VAL A 302 -12.86 2.62 32.38
C VAL A 302 -13.39 3.25 31.10
N ALA A 303 -14.13 2.46 30.34
CA ALA A 303 -14.95 3.00 29.26
C ALA A 303 -16.22 3.64 29.84
N ARG A 304 -16.62 4.80 29.27
CA ARG A 304 -17.87 5.48 29.66
C ARG A 304 -19.03 4.98 28.78
N GLN A 305 -19.50 5.82 27.87
CA GLN A 305 -20.59 5.50 26.96
C GLN A 305 -20.05 5.24 25.56
N GLY A 306 -20.60 4.25 24.85
CA GLY A 306 -20.21 3.88 23.50
C GLY A 306 -19.99 2.38 23.35
N ASP A 307 -19.31 2.01 22.27
CA ASP A 307 -19.01 0.61 21.93
C ASP A 307 -17.79 0.03 22.68
N ASP A 308 -17.07 0.86 23.42
CA ASP A 308 -15.89 0.46 24.18
C ASP A 308 -16.24 -0.35 25.44
N SER A 309 -15.32 -1.17 25.90
CA SER A 309 -15.45 -1.99 27.10
C SER A 309 -14.45 -1.54 28.16
N SER A 310 -14.88 -1.47 29.44
CA SER A 310 -13.93 -1.34 30.53
C SER A 310 -13.07 -2.59 30.66
N ALA A 311 -11.82 -2.45 31.08
CA ALA A 311 -10.88 -3.55 31.19
C ALA A 311 -10.20 -3.59 32.54
N VAL A 312 -9.95 -4.80 33.08
CA VAL A 312 -9.15 -5.05 34.30
C VAL A 312 -8.01 -6.00 33.93
N CYS A 313 -6.78 -5.59 34.24
CA CYS A 313 -5.59 -6.40 34.06
C CYS A 313 -4.96 -6.70 35.42
N LYS A 314 -4.74 -7.97 35.75
CA LYS A 314 -3.98 -8.42 36.91
C LYS A 314 -2.52 -8.58 36.54
N ARG A 315 -1.61 -8.09 37.38
CA ARG A 315 -0.17 -8.31 37.29
C ARG A 315 0.37 -8.78 38.65
N ARG A 316 1.25 -9.77 38.65
CA ARG A 316 2.05 -10.14 39.85
C ARG A 316 3.53 -10.20 39.40
N GLY A 317 4.34 -9.30 39.95
CA GLY A 317 5.73 -9.18 39.51
C GLY A 317 5.86 -8.96 37.99
N ARG A 318 6.50 -9.90 37.28
CA ARG A 318 6.69 -9.89 35.82
C ARG A 318 5.56 -10.61 35.06
N GLN A 319 4.64 -11.28 35.75
CA GLN A 319 3.54 -12.00 35.12
C GLN A 319 2.33 -11.08 34.95
N ALA A 320 1.91 -10.86 33.73
CA ALA A 320 0.59 -10.34 33.42
C ALA A 320 -0.37 -11.51 33.16
N TYR A 321 -1.61 -11.33 33.57
CA TYR A 321 -2.68 -12.32 33.40
C TYR A 321 -3.65 -11.85 32.31
N PRO A 322 -4.51 -12.74 31.78
CA PRO A 322 -5.49 -12.35 30.77
C PRO A 322 -6.34 -11.17 31.24
N ILE A 323 -6.55 -10.23 30.34
CA ILE A 323 -7.36 -9.04 30.57
C ILE A 323 -8.83 -9.46 30.62
N ARG A 324 -9.55 -9.03 31.66
CA ARG A 324 -10.99 -9.18 31.76
C ARG A 324 -11.67 -7.91 31.25
N THR A 325 -12.56 -8.05 30.28
CA THR A 325 -13.37 -6.94 29.75
C THR A 325 -14.76 -6.94 30.35
N LEU A 326 -15.30 -5.73 30.60
CA LEU A 326 -16.59 -5.48 31.22
C LEU A 326 -17.38 -4.51 30.32
N ARG A 327 -18.54 -4.95 29.82
CA ARG A 327 -19.44 -4.10 29.02
C ARG A 327 -20.57 -3.60 29.91
N ILE A 328 -20.28 -2.63 30.76
CA ILE A 328 -21.21 -2.06 31.75
C ILE A 328 -21.24 -0.55 31.50
N PRO A 329 -22.38 0.03 31.07
CA PRO A 329 -22.49 1.47 30.80
C PRO A 329 -22.41 2.36 32.06
N ASP A 330 -22.79 1.81 33.22
CA ASP A 330 -22.82 2.52 34.50
C ASP A 330 -21.43 2.44 35.19
N THR A 331 -20.79 3.59 35.32
CA THR A 331 -19.46 3.70 35.95
C THR A 331 -19.46 3.34 37.44
N THR A 332 -20.59 3.47 38.14
CA THR A 332 -20.74 3.04 39.52
C THR A 332 -20.67 1.53 39.64
N LEU A 333 -21.34 0.82 38.74
CA LEU A 333 -21.29 -0.63 38.67
C LEU A 333 -19.88 -1.11 38.24
N VAL A 334 -19.21 -0.40 37.34
CA VAL A 334 -17.81 -0.69 36.98
C VAL A 334 -16.90 -0.55 38.19
N ALA A 335 -17.06 0.52 39.00
CA ALA A 335 -16.31 0.69 40.26
C ALA A 335 -16.54 -0.45 41.24
N GLN A 336 -17.79 -0.88 41.40
CA GLN A 336 -18.12 -2.06 42.26
C GLN A 336 -17.44 -3.33 41.74
N GLN A 337 -17.42 -3.56 40.45
CA GLN A 337 -16.70 -4.70 39.86
C GLN A 337 -15.20 -4.63 40.13
N PHE A 338 -14.60 -3.46 40.07
CA PHE A 338 -13.18 -3.28 40.41
C PHE A 338 -12.88 -3.58 41.87
N VAL A 339 -13.75 -3.17 42.80
CA VAL A 339 -13.63 -3.51 44.23
C VAL A 339 -13.75 -5.03 44.43
N GLN A 340 -14.68 -5.69 43.74
CA GLN A 340 -14.82 -7.14 43.78
C GLN A 340 -13.59 -7.86 43.24
N GLU A 341 -13.02 -7.40 42.12
CA GLU A 341 -11.78 -7.97 41.58
C GLU A 341 -10.59 -7.78 42.52
N LYS A 342 -10.50 -6.63 43.20
CA LYS A 342 -9.48 -6.40 44.22
C LYS A 342 -9.58 -7.42 45.35
N ALA A 343 -10.77 -7.64 45.89
CA ALA A 343 -11.01 -8.62 46.92
C ALA A 343 -10.77 -10.06 46.44
N ARG A 344 -11.24 -10.39 45.23
CA ARG A 344 -11.09 -11.72 44.65
C ARG A 344 -9.65 -12.14 44.49
N HIS A 345 -8.76 -11.21 44.18
CA HIS A 345 -7.36 -11.48 43.88
C HIS A 345 -6.43 -11.14 45.04
N ASP A 346 -6.98 -10.72 46.18
CA ASP A 346 -6.22 -10.22 47.34
C ASP A 346 -5.12 -9.24 46.89
N ALA A 347 -5.54 -8.25 46.08
CA ALA A 347 -4.60 -7.36 45.40
C ALA A 347 -4.09 -6.27 46.35
N ASP A 348 -2.78 -6.07 46.38
CA ASP A 348 -2.10 -5.08 47.21
C ASP A 348 -2.40 -3.64 46.75
N ALA A 349 -2.58 -3.46 45.44
CA ALA A 349 -2.87 -2.14 44.86
C ALA A 349 -3.82 -2.24 43.67
N PHE A 350 -4.45 -1.08 43.41
CA PHE A 350 -5.31 -0.87 42.22
C PHE A 350 -4.86 0.38 41.46
#